data_1e939cd205ea83d589b822b8383760fd
#
_entry.id   1e939cd205ea83d589b822b8383760fd
#
_cell.length_a   1.000
_cell.length_b   1.000
_cell.length_c   1.000
_cell.angle_alpha   90.00
_cell.angle_beta   90.00
_cell.angle_gamma   90.00
#
_symmetry.space_group_name_H-M   'P 1'
#
loop_
_entity.id
_entity.type
_entity.pdbx_description
1 polymer ?
#
loop_
_entity_poly.entity_id
_entity_poly.type
_entity_poly.pdbx_seq_one_letter_code
_entity_poly.pdbx_strand_id
1 'polypeptide(L)'
;MVNLVVVSHSALLAQGVAELAQQMTQGGCQLAVAAGVDDLDHPIGTDAIKVMEAIESVYTPSGVLVLMDLGSALLSAETALELLDPDMAQHVQLCAAPLVEGTLAAVVAAS
;
A
#
# COMPACT_ATOMS: atom_id res chain seq x y z
N MET A 1 13.55 -8.81 -2.36
CA MET A 1 12.21 -8.98 -2.94
C MET A 1 11.41 -7.70 -2.74
N VAL A 2 10.72 -7.27 -3.77
CA VAL A 2 9.83 -6.10 -3.69
C VAL A 2 8.56 -6.50 -2.93
N ASN A 3 8.18 -5.73 -1.93
CA ASN A 3 6.94 -5.90 -1.19
C ASN A 3 5.94 -4.83 -1.57
N LEU A 4 4.69 -5.00 -1.20
CA LEU A 4 3.59 -4.14 -1.64
C LEU A 4 2.88 -3.48 -0.47
N VAL A 5 2.40 -2.26 -0.72
CA VAL A 5 1.45 -1.57 0.17
C VAL A 5 0.22 -1.20 -0.66
N VAL A 6 -0.95 -1.50 -0.14
CA VAL A 6 -2.23 -1.10 -0.72
C VAL A 6 -2.78 0.05 0.10
N VAL A 7 -3.03 1.19 -0.55
CA VAL A 7 -3.62 2.38 0.07
C VAL A 7 -5.03 2.55 -0.47
N SER A 8 -6.01 2.57 0.42
CA SER A 8 -7.41 2.72 0.04
C SER A 8 -8.14 3.63 1.00
N HIS A 9 -9.16 4.32 0.51
CA HIS A 9 -10.08 5.09 1.34
C HIS A 9 -10.96 4.19 2.22
N SER A 10 -11.13 2.94 1.81
CA SER A 10 -12.01 1.98 2.50
C SER A 10 -11.20 0.83 3.07
N ALA A 11 -11.26 0.65 4.38
CA ALA A 11 -10.61 -0.48 5.04
C ALA A 11 -11.18 -1.82 4.57
N LEU A 12 -12.49 -1.88 4.35
CA LEU A 12 -13.13 -3.11 3.88
C LEU A 12 -12.68 -3.49 2.48
N LEU A 13 -12.57 -2.51 1.57
CA LEU A 13 -12.06 -2.76 0.22
C LEU A 13 -10.61 -3.26 0.27
N ALA A 14 -9.77 -2.58 1.03
CA ALA A 14 -8.36 -2.95 1.13
C ALA A 14 -8.16 -4.34 1.74
N GLN A 15 -8.95 -4.67 2.77
CA GLN A 15 -8.91 -6.01 3.37
C GLN A 15 -9.32 -7.08 2.39
N GLY A 16 -10.35 -6.82 1.58
CA GLY A 16 -10.80 -7.74 0.54
C GLY A 16 -9.74 -7.96 -0.53
N VAL A 17 -9.09 -6.88 -0.98
CA VAL A 17 -8.00 -6.96 -1.95
C VAL A 17 -6.83 -7.75 -1.37
N ALA A 18 -6.46 -7.49 -0.12
CA ALA A 18 -5.37 -8.20 0.54
C ALA A 18 -5.68 -9.69 0.68
N GLU A 19 -6.91 -10.03 1.08
CA GLU A 19 -7.32 -11.42 1.20
C GLU A 19 -7.20 -12.16 -0.13
N LEU A 20 -7.69 -11.54 -1.21
CA LEU A 20 -7.62 -12.12 -2.54
C LEU A 20 -6.17 -12.25 -3.02
N ALA A 21 -5.36 -11.20 -2.80
CA ALA A 21 -3.97 -11.17 -3.22
C ALA A 21 -3.13 -12.23 -2.50
N GLN A 22 -3.40 -12.46 -1.21
CA GLN A 22 -2.67 -13.45 -0.42
C GLN A 22 -2.88 -14.87 -0.92
N GLN A 23 -4.00 -15.15 -1.60
CA GLN A 23 -4.19 -16.45 -2.25
C GLN A 23 -3.24 -16.66 -3.41
N MET A 24 -2.70 -15.59 -3.97
CA MET A 24 -1.85 -15.61 -5.15
C MET A 24 -0.36 -15.47 -4.83
N THR A 25 0.00 -15.12 -3.59
CA THR A 25 1.39 -15.11 -3.17
C THR A 25 1.85 -16.55 -3.00
N GLN A 26 3.03 -16.84 -3.50
CA GLN A 26 3.58 -18.19 -3.35
C GLN A 26 4.73 -18.17 -2.33
N GLY A 27 4.47 -17.51 -1.21
CA GLY A 27 5.40 -17.47 -0.10
C GLY A 27 6.49 -16.41 -0.22
N GLY A 28 6.38 -15.50 -1.19
CA GLY A 28 7.41 -14.50 -1.45
C GLY A 28 7.05 -13.12 -0.97
N CYS A 29 6.24 -12.43 -1.74
CA CYS A 29 5.91 -11.03 -1.51
C CYS A 29 5.07 -10.82 -0.24
N GLN A 30 5.45 -9.80 0.55
CA GLN A 30 4.65 -9.36 1.69
C GLN A 30 3.77 -8.19 1.27
N LEU A 31 2.56 -8.14 1.81
CA LEU A 31 1.58 -7.11 1.51
C LEU A 31 1.11 -6.47 2.81
N ALA A 32 1.19 -5.14 2.89
CA ALA A 32 0.62 -4.37 3.99
C ALA A 32 -0.51 -3.49 3.47
N VAL A 33 -1.42 -3.12 4.35
CA VAL A 33 -2.59 -2.31 4.03
C VAL A 33 -2.56 -1.03 4.85
N ALA A 34 -2.79 0.12 4.18
CA ALA A 34 -3.01 1.40 4.83
C ALA A 34 -4.36 1.92 4.32
N ALA A 35 -5.41 1.77 5.11
CA ALA A 35 -6.75 2.04 4.62
C ALA A 35 -7.65 2.67 5.69
N GLY A 36 -8.51 3.58 5.22
CA GLY A 36 -9.44 4.27 6.08
C GLY A 36 -8.77 5.25 7.02
N VAL A 37 -9.56 5.89 7.84
CA VAL A 37 -9.11 6.77 8.93
C VAL A 37 -9.76 6.32 10.24
N ASP A 38 -9.14 6.69 11.36
CA ASP A 38 -9.63 6.30 12.68
C ASP A 38 -10.71 7.28 13.18
N ASP A 39 -11.75 7.44 12.36
CA ASP A 39 -12.91 8.26 12.67
C ASP A 39 -14.15 7.38 12.57
N LEU A 40 -14.79 7.10 13.69
CA LEU A 40 -15.94 6.21 13.75
C LEU A 40 -17.14 6.75 12.98
N ASP A 41 -17.28 8.07 12.88
CA ASP A 41 -18.38 8.69 12.16
C ASP A 41 -18.12 8.80 10.67
N HIS A 42 -16.84 8.90 10.26
CA HIS A 42 -16.42 9.09 8.88
C HIS A 42 -15.21 8.19 8.58
N PRO A 43 -15.42 6.86 8.47
CA PRO A 43 -14.29 5.92 8.34
C PRO A 43 -13.64 5.90 6.95
N ILE A 44 -14.23 6.59 5.98
CA ILE A 44 -13.69 6.62 4.62
C ILE A 44 -12.65 7.72 4.51
N GLY A 45 -11.47 7.38 4.02
CA GLY A 45 -10.38 8.32 3.85
C GLY A 45 -9.02 7.64 3.90
N THR A 46 -7.97 8.45 3.81
CA THR A 46 -6.58 7.96 3.91
C THR A 46 -5.82 8.78 4.93
N ASP A 47 -4.83 8.14 5.56
CA ASP A 47 -4.01 8.74 6.61
C ASP A 47 -2.53 8.53 6.26
N ALA A 48 -1.79 9.61 6.08
CA ALA A 48 -0.39 9.55 5.70
C ALA A 48 0.48 8.80 6.72
N ILE A 49 0.16 8.89 8.01
CA ILE A 49 0.87 8.15 9.06
C ILE A 49 0.68 6.65 8.88
N LYS A 50 -0.55 6.22 8.59
CA LYS A 50 -0.82 4.80 8.32
C LYS A 50 -0.06 4.30 7.10
N VAL A 51 0.00 5.12 6.04
CA VAL A 51 0.76 4.78 4.83
C VAL A 51 2.24 4.62 5.17
N MET A 52 2.80 5.56 5.91
CA MET A 52 4.20 5.52 6.34
C MET A 52 4.49 4.25 7.14
N GLU A 53 3.65 3.94 8.12
CA GLU A 53 3.83 2.76 8.97
C GLU A 53 3.72 1.47 8.16
N ALA A 54 2.81 1.41 7.19
CA ALA A 54 2.66 0.25 6.31
C ALA A 54 3.91 0.05 5.46
N ILE A 55 4.45 1.11 4.89
CA ILE A 55 5.69 1.04 4.11
C ILE A 55 6.83 0.54 4.98
N GLU A 56 6.99 1.10 6.18
CA GLU A 56 8.04 0.68 7.10
C GLU A 56 7.93 -0.80 7.46
N SER A 57 6.71 -1.31 7.62
CA SER A 57 6.48 -2.69 8.04
C SER A 57 6.92 -3.72 7.00
N VAL A 58 6.93 -3.37 5.72
CA VAL A 58 7.29 -4.30 4.63
C VAL A 58 8.54 -3.86 3.86
N TYR A 59 9.22 -2.82 4.32
CA TYR A 59 10.37 -2.27 3.63
C TYR A 59 11.52 -3.28 3.55
N THR A 60 12.10 -3.39 2.35
CA THR A 60 13.39 -4.04 2.12
C THR A 60 14.18 -3.17 1.14
N PRO A 61 15.51 -3.32 1.07
CA PRO A 61 16.31 -2.58 0.08
C PRO A 61 15.92 -2.86 -1.37
N SER A 62 15.21 -3.94 -1.63
CA SER A 62 14.67 -4.24 -2.97
C SER A 62 13.54 -3.29 -3.37
N GLY A 63 12.92 -2.64 -2.40
CA GLY A 63 11.92 -1.62 -2.63
C GLY A 63 10.51 -2.01 -2.21
N VAL A 64 9.63 -1.02 -2.25
CA VAL A 64 8.21 -1.16 -1.95
C VAL A 64 7.42 -0.52 -3.08
N LEU A 65 6.42 -1.23 -3.58
CA LEU A 65 5.47 -0.72 -4.57
C LEU A 65 4.17 -0.38 -3.86
N VAL A 66 3.71 0.86 -4.01
CA VAL A 66 2.48 1.35 -3.38
C VAL A 66 1.40 1.49 -4.44
N LEU A 67 0.28 0.79 -4.26
CA LEU A 67 -0.89 0.90 -5.11
C LEU A 67 -2.01 1.61 -4.34
N MET A 68 -2.83 2.38 -5.05
CA MET A 68 -3.83 3.25 -4.42
C MET A 68 -5.11 3.31 -5.26
N ASP A 69 -6.23 3.61 -4.60
CA ASP A 69 -7.54 3.61 -5.26
C ASP A 69 -7.93 4.95 -5.89
N LEU A 70 -7.83 6.05 -5.16
CA LEU A 70 -8.29 7.36 -5.61
C LEU A 70 -7.19 8.41 -5.47
N GLY A 71 -7.40 9.58 -6.10
CA GLY A 71 -6.40 10.65 -6.16
C GLY A 71 -5.94 11.17 -4.80
N SER A 72 -6.82 11.24 -3.80
CA SER A 72 -6.42 11.68 -2.46
C SER A 72 -5.52 10.65 -1.75
N ALA A 73 -5.58 9.39 -2.14
CA ALA A 73 -4.64 8.39 -1.67
C ALA A 73 -3.22 8.70 -2.17
N LEU A 74 -3.10 9.22 -3.39
CA LEU A 74 -1.81 9.66 -3.92
C LEU A 74 -1.23 10.77 -3.06
N LEU A 75 -2.04 11.76 -2.67
CA LEU A 75 -1.58 12.86 -1.82
C LEU A 75 -1.11 12.35 -0.46
N SER A 76 -1.85 11.44 0.16
CA SER A 76 -1.45 10.83 1.44
C SER A 76 -0.16 10.03 1.30
N ALA A 77 -0.01 9.31 0.19
CA ALA A 77 1.21 8.54 -0.07
C ALA A 77 2.41 9.44 -0.31
N GLU A 78 2.26 10.53 -1.05
CA GLU A 78 3.32 11.51 -1.25
C GLU A 78 3.74 12.15 0.07
N THR A 79 2.78 12.48 0.93
CA THR A 79 3.06 13.01 2.27
C THR A 79 3.81 11.99 3.12
N ALA A 80 3.40 10.72 3.03
CA ALA A 80 4.09 9.65 3.76
C ALA A 80 5.56 9.52 3.34
N LEU A 81 5.86 9.69 2.04
CA LEU A 81 7.24 9.65 1.57
C LEU A 81 8.08 10.76 2.17
N GLU A 82 7.49 11.94 2.38
CA GLU A 82 8.19 13.05 3.04
C GLU A 82 8.48 12.76 4.52
N LEU A 83 7.69 11.93 5.17
CA LEU A 83 7.85 11.55 6.57
C LEU A 83 8.85 10.40 6.75
N LEU A 84 9.11 9.64 5.71
CA LEU A 84 10.05 8.52 5.75
C LEU A 84 11.49 9.02 5.75
N ASP A 85 12.39 8.17 6.27
CA ASP A 85 13.83 8.36 6.08
C ASP A 85 14.12 8.48 4.56
N PRO A 86 14.89 9.50 4.12
CA PRO A 86 15.16 9.68 2.70
C PRO A 86 15.76 8.45 2.01
N ASP A 87 16.58 7.67 2.71
CA ASP A 87 17.16 6.47 2.14
C ASP A 87 16.07 5.41 1.84
N MET A 88 15.06 5.31 2.70
CA MET A 88 13.92 4.44 2.45
C MET A 88 13.05 4.97 1.31
N ALA A 89 12.76 6.26 1.31
CA ALA A 89 11.89 6.88 0.32
C ALA A 89 12.40 6.69 -1.12
N GLN A 90 13.71 6.62 -1.32
CA GLN A 90 14.30 6.37 -2.64
C GLN A 90 13.90 5.03 -3.23
N HIS A 91 13.55 4.07 -2.39
CA HIS A 91 13.21 2.70 -2.80
C HIS A 91 11.72 2.44 -2.79
N VAL A 92 10.90 3.49 -2.72
CA VAL A 92 9.43 3.38 -2.74
C VAL A 92 8.91 3.95 -4.04
N GLN A 93 8.12 3.15 -4.77
CA GLN A 93 7.50 3.56 -6.03
C GLN A 93 6.00 3.63 -5.85
N LEU A 94 5.41 4.80 -6.18
CA LEU A 94 3.95 4.95 -6.21
C LEU A 94 3.44 4.52 -7.59
N CYS A 95 2.37 3.75 -7.60
CA CYS A 95 1.82 3.19 -8.83
C CYS A 95 0.34 3.53 -8.97
N ALA A 96 -0.02 4.20 -10.06
CA ALA A 96 -1.40 4.51 -10.40
C ALA A 96 -1.92 3.44 -11.36
N ALA A 97 -2.49 2.38 -10.80
CA ALA A 97 -3.08 1.28 -11.56
C ALA A 97 -4.44 0.94 -10.96
N PRO A 98 -5.33 0.25 -11.68
CA PRO A 98 -6.57 -0.24 -11.08
C PRO A 98 -6.24 -1.08 -9.85
N LEU A 99 -6.83 -0.73 -8.70
CA LEU A 99 -6.37 -1.24 -7.41
C LEU A 99 -6.45 -2.76 -7.31
N VAL A 100 -7.60 -3.34 -7.64
CA VAL A 100 -7.80 -4.79 -7.50
C VAL A 100 -6.93 -5.56 -8.51
N GLU A 101 -7.08 -5.27 -9.78
CA GLU A 101 -6.38 -5.98 -10.85
C GLU A 101 -4.87 -5.71 -10.77
N GLY A 102 -4.49 -4.46 -10.50
CA GLY A 102 -3.09 -4.07 -10.37
C GLY A 102 -2.39 -4.74 -9.21
N THR A 103 -3.07 -4.84 -8.06
CA THR A 103 -2.50 -5.51 -6.89
C THR A 103 -2.30 -7.01 -7.16
N LEU A 104 -3.29 -7.66 -7.76
CA LEU A 104 -3.16 -9.08 -8.07
C LEU A 104 -2.02 -9.35 -9.06
N ALA A 105 -1.91 -8.53 -10.10
CA ALA A 105 -0.81 -8.65 -11.07
C ALA A 105 0.55 -8.41 -10.42
N ALA A 106 0.65 -7.38 -9.57
CA ALA A 106 1.90 -7.03 -8.90
C ALA A 106 2.35 -8.12 -7.91
N VAL A 107 1.42 -8.71 -7.17
CA VAL A 107 1.71 -9.79 -6.22
C VAL A 107 2.30 -11.00 -6.96
N VAL A 108 1.70 -11.37 -8.09
CA VAL A 108 2.20 -12.48 -8.89
C VAL A 108 3.59 -12.18 -9.44
N ALA A 109 3.80 -10.97 -9.96
CA ALA A 109 5.09 -10.57 -10.53
C ALA A 109 6.19 -10.49 -9.47
N ALA A 110 5.86 -10.06 -8.24
CA ALA A 110 6.83 -9.88 -7.16
C ALA A 110 7.13 -11.18 -6.40
N SER A 111 6.30 -12.18 -6.56
CA SER A 111 6.44 -13.44 -5.80
C SER A 111 7.31 -14.51 -6.50
#